data_d486cc8d76662f4e89e3e0af779f4b89
#
_entry.id   d486cc8d76662f4e89e3e0af779f4b89
#
_cell.length_a   1.000
_cell.length_b   1.000
_cell.length_c   1.000
_cell.angle_alpha   90.00
_cell.angle_beta   90.00
_cell.angle_gamma   90.00
#
_symmetry.space_group_name_H-M   'P 1'
#
loop_
_entity.id
_entity.type
_entity.pdbx_description
1 polymer ?
#
loop_
_entity_poly.entity_id
_entity_poly.type
_entity_poly.pdbx_seq_one_letter_code
_entity_poly.pdbx_strand_id
1 'polypeptide(L)'
;MASDKSTKRAKPFLILTGFLVVWWLTPAGWKLSTRSSFREFQAPVWELASRAEDLSEYWGHLSDSKKTLIEKGRENARGFAALEAKPSIPQIKLLKREITRLEIALSMPPKPEFKGVVARVSRRNLSSWWQNMTLRKGSSRDLTVGAGVVSANGVAGRIDEVGNRWATLRLVTSPLFRIAAQFEGDDRPVTFQGGGIPPGGKPFGVVRNVPHDLSPFEEKPLRLLTSSLGGTFPAGISIGFVYRLEGGQDGLFKSGRVELDELLGKLREVTVLLPRNN
;
A
#
# COMPACT_ATOMS: atom_id res chain seq x y z
N MET A 1 -26.34 -62.43 18.95
CA MET A 1 -25.80 -61.31 19.76
C MET A 1 -24.60 -60.68 19.07
N ALA A 2 -24.80 -59.87 18.03
CA ALA A 2 -23.73 -59.15 17.37
C ALA A 2 -24.31 -57.96 16.63
N SER A 3 -24.78 -56.89 17.33
CA SER A 3 -25.30 -55.72 16.63
C SER A 3 -25.12 -54.40 17.38
N ASP A 4 -24.20 -54.30 18.35
CA ASP A 4 -24.11 -53.06 19.15
C ASP A 4 -22.72 -52.36 19.17
N LYS A 5 -21.79 -52.79 18.31
CA LYS A 5 -20.47 -52.13 18.22
C LYS A 5 -20.30 -51.15 17.06
N SER A 6 -21.22 -51.13 16.08
CA SER A 6 -21.10 -50.27 14.91
C SER A 6 -21.64 -48.84 15.16
N THR A 7 -22.65 -48.68 16.02
CA THR A 7 -23.30 -47.40 16.32
C THR A 7 -22.46 -46.48 17.20
N LYS A 8 -21.52 -47.00 17.98
CA LYS A 8 -20.65 -46.14 18.82
C LYS A 8 -19.53 -45.45 18.02
N ARG A 9 -19.09 -46.02 16.91
CA ARG A 9 -18.06 -45.40 16.04
C ARG A 9 -18.63 -44.37 15.07
N ALA A 10 -19.93 -44.44 14.74
CA ALA A 10 -20.60 -43.51 13.84
C ALA A 10 -21.01 -42.18 14.50
N LYS A 11 -21.18 -42.15 15.84
CA LYS A 11 -21.60 -40.96 16.58
C LYS A 11 -20.72 -39.73 16.36
N PRO A 12 -19.37 -39.81 16.43
CA PRO A 12 -18.53 -38.63 16.18
C PRO A 12 -18.62 -38.13 14.75
N PHE A 13 -18.81 -39.02 13.76
CA PHE A 13 -18.99 -38.64 12.35
C PHE A 13 -20.34 -37.96 12.11
N LEU A 14 -21.42 -38.43 12.74
CA LEU A 14 -22.73 -37.80 12.67
C LEU A 14 -22.74 -36.41 13.30
N ILE A 15 -22.05 -36.22 14.43
CA ILE A 15 -21.90 -34.89 15.05
C ILE A 15 -21.09 -33.96 14.15
N LEU A 16 -19.99 -34.44 13.54
CA LEU A 16 -19.15 -33.66 12.63
C LEU A 16 -19.94 -33.27 11.37
N THR A 17 -20.70 -34.18 10.79
CA THR A 17 -21.55 -33.93 9.62
C THR A 17 -22.66 -32.92 9.95
N GLY A 18 -23.31 -33.04 11.12
CA GLY A 18 -24.29 -32.09 11.59
C GLY A 18 -23.69 -30.68 11.75
N PHE A 19 -22.48 -30.57 12.30
CA PHE A 19 -21.77 -29.30 12.43
C PHE A 19 -21.44 -28.68 11.08
N LEU A 20 -21.05 -29.50 10.10
CA LEU A 20 -20.72 -29.06 8.72
C LEU A 20 -21.97 -28.55 7.98
N VAL A 21 -23.12 -29.20 8.16
CA VAL A 21 -24.40 -28.77 7.58
C VAL A 21 -24.87 -27.46 8.21
N VAL A 22 -24.77 -27.34 9.53
CA VAL A 22 -25.11 -26.06 10.25
C VAL A 22 -24.17 -24.93 9.77
N TRP A 23 -22.87 -25.21 9.60
CA TRP A 23 -21.91 -24.25 9.04
C TRP A 23 -22.24 -23.83 7.61
N TRP A 24 -22.77 -24.73 6.81
CA TRP A 24 -23.14 -24.44 5.42
C TRP A 24 -24.42 -23.58 5.33
N LEU A 25 -25.34 -23.75 6.24
CA LEU A 25 -26.60 -22.99 6.34
C LEU A 25 -26.44 -21.60 6.96
N THR A 26 -25.30 -21.27 7.57
CA THR A 26 -25.10 -19.94 8.17
C THR A 26 -25.02 -18.85 7.09
N PRO A 27 -25.75 -17.73 7.23
CA PRO A 27 -25.75 -16.64 6.28
C PRO A 27 -24.36 -16.00 6.15
N ALA A 28 -24.02 -15.54 4.94
CA ALA A 28 -22.69 -15.01 4.59
C ALA A 28 -22.20 -13.88 5.52
N GLY A 29 -23.14 -13.08 6.06
CA GLY A 29 -22.81 -12.01 7.02
C GLY A 29 -22.20 -12.51 8.32
N TRP A 30 -22.65 -13.64 8.83
CA TRP A 30 -22.07 -14.26 10.05
C TRP A 30 -20.67 -14.81 9.80
N LYS A 31 -20.42 -15.36 8.61
CA LYS A 31 -19.09 -15.85 8.20
C LYS A 31 -18.08 -14.71 8.09
N LEU A 32 -18.51 -13.54 7.65
CA LEU A 32 -17.65 -12.35 7.59
C LEU A 32 -17.34 -11.81 8.99
N SER A 33 -18.34 -11.76 9.88
CA SER A 33 -18.17 -11.31 11.26
C SER A 33 -17.23 -12.22 12.06
N THR A 34 -17.37 -13.54 11.94
CA THR A 34 -16.48 -14.50 12.61
C THR A 34 -15.04 -14.40 12.10
N ARG A 35 -14.86 -14.11 10.81
CA ARG A 35 -13.53 -13.95 10.21
C ARG A 35 -12.82 -12.69 10.72
N SER A 36 -13.53 -11.58 10.92
CA SER A 36 -12.96 -10.35 11.48
C SER A 36 -12.64 -10.51 12.96
N SER A 37 -13.50 -11.16 13.73
CA SER A 37 -13.27 -11.45 15.16
C SER A 37 -12.07 -12.39 15.38
N PHE A 38 -11.90 -13.38 14.50
CA PHE A 38 -10.74 -14.28 14.55
C PHE A 38 -9.41 -13.56 14.25
N ARG A 39 -9.41 -12.62 13.29
CA ARG A 39 -8.25 -11.76 13.00
C ARG A 39 -7.89 -10.85 14.18
N GLU A 40 -8.91 -10.30 14.88
CA GLU A 40 -8.69 -9.47 16.05
C GLU A 40 -8.11 -10.29 17.22
N PHE A 41 -8.54 -11.53 17.39
CA PHE A 41 -8.00 -12.44 18.39
C PHE A 41 -6.53 -12.82 18.12
N GLN A 42 -6.14 -12.92 16.85
CA GLN A 42 -4.75 -13.20 16.46
C GLN A 42 -3.85 -11.96 16.47
N ALA A 43 -4.41 -10.74 16.50
CA ALA A 43 -3.65 -9.50 16.45
C ALA A 43 -2.54 -9.40 17.52
N PRO A 44 -2.77 -9.75 18.83
CA PRO A 44 -1.73 -9.71 19.84
C PRO A 44 -0.59 -10.71 19.59
N VAL A 45 -0.88 -11.87 19.00
CA VAL A 45 0.15 -12.86 18.65
C VAL A 45 1.06 -12.36 17.55
N TRP A 46 0.49 -11.70 16.54
CA TRP A 46 1.26 -11.09 15.46
C TRP A 46 2.07 -9.88 15.92
N GLU A 47 1.53 -9.12 16.88
CA GLU A 47 2.25 -8.03 17.52
C GLU A 47 3.47 -8.54 18.28
N LEU A 48 3.32 -9.63 19.03
CA LEU A 48 4.43 -10.27 19.73
C LEU A 48 5.48 -10.84 18.78
N ALA A 49 5.05 -11.53 17.71
CA ALA A 49 5.98 -12.07 16.71
C ALA A 49 6.81 -10.97 16.04
N SER A 50 6.16 -9.85 15.64
CA SER A 50 6.88 -8.74 15.03
C SER A 50 7.77 -7.97 16.01
N ARG A 51 7.40 -7.93 17.32
CA ARG A 51 8.27 -7.37 18.35
C ARG A 51 9.48 -8.25 18.64
N ALA A 52 9.32 -9.57 18.56
CA ALA A 52 10.44 -10.50 18.69
C ALA A 52 11.44 -10.34 17.51
N GLU A 53 10.93 -10.13 16.30
CA GLU A 53 11.77 -9.81 15.14
C GLU A 53 12.49 -8.46 15.31
N ASP A 54 11.79 -7.43 15.81
CA ASP A 54 12.35 -6.12 16.15
C ASP A 54 13.46 -6.23 17.21
N LEU A 55 13.24 -7.05 18.25
CA LEU A 55 14.23 -7.30 19.30
C LEU A 55 15.45 -8.05 18.75
N SER A 56 15.28 -9.03 17.88
CA SER A 56 16.40 -9.77 17.28
C SER A 56 17.27 -8.86 16.40
N GLU A 57 16.64 -7.93 15.68
CA GLU A 57 17.33 -6.92 14.87
C GLU A 57 18.07 -5.89 15.78
N TYR A 58 17.43 -5.48 16.88
CA TYR A 58 18.03 -4.59 17.89
C TYR A 58 19.26 -5.22 18.57
N TRP A 59 19.17 -6.52 18.94
CA TRP A 59 20.31 -7.23 19.53
C TRP A 59 21.44 -7.50 18.53
N GLY A 60 21.11 -7.69 17.25
CA GLY A 60 22.09 -7.77 16.16
C GLY A 60 22.91 -6.49 16.01
N HIS A 61 22.27 -5.33 16.20
CA HIS A 61 22.95 -4.03 16.13
C HIS A 61 23.73 -3.65 17.41
N LEU A 62 23.39 -4.23 18.55
CA LEU A 62 24.14 -4.02 19.82
C LEU A 62 25.54 -4.65 19.78
N SER A 63 25.80 -5.61 18.90
CA SER A 63 27.12 -6.19 18.70
C SER A 63 28.04 -5.32 17.83
N ASP A 64 27.48 -4.35 17.09
CA ASP A 64 28.26 -3.37 16.37
C ASP A 64 28.95 -2.42 17.35
N SER A 65 30.27 -2.38 17.28
CA SER A 65 31.12 -1.59 18.17
C SER A 65 30.61 -0.15 18.27
N LYS A 66 30.56 0.39 19.48
CA LYS A 66 30.15 1.77 19.80
C LYS A 66 30.77 2.82 18.89
N LYS A 67 31.96 2.53 18.33
CA LYS A 67 32.66 3.38 17.35
C LYS A 67 31.93 3.46 16.00
N THR A 68 31.45 2.35 15.46
CA THR A 68 30.73 2.33 14.18
C THR A 68 29.37 3.04 14.26
N LEU A 69 28.69 2.95 15.40
CA LEU A 69 27.44 3.70 15.63
C LEU A 69 27.65 5.21 15.73
N ILE A 70 28.74 5.64 16.39
CA ILE A 70 29.08 7.07 16.48
C ILE A 70 29.52 7.61 15.11
N GLU A 71 30.24 6.82 14.34
CA GLU A 71 30.73 7.21 13.00
C GLU A 71 29.57 7.30 11.99
N LYS A 72 28.66 6.32 11.95
CA LYS A 72 27.42 6.36 11.18
C LYS A 72 26.49 7.49 11.62
N GLY A 73 26.40 7.75 12.93
CA GLY A 73 25.66 8.89 13.46
C GLY A 73 26.21 10.27 13.01
N ARG A 74 27.53 10.40 12.96
CA ARG A 74 28.20 11.62 12.45
C ARG A 74 28.06 11.77 10.94
N GLU A 75 28.14 10.69 10.20
CA GLU A 75 27.97 10.67 8.74
C GLU A 75 26.54 11.02 8.34
N ASN A 76 25.55 10.46 9.03
CA ASN A 76 24.14 10.82 8.87
C ASN A 76 23.88 12.29 9.24
N ALA A 77 24.42 12.78 10.38
CA ALA A 77 24.29 14.18 10.78
C ALA A 77 24.92 15.15 9.75
N ARG A 78 26.06 14.80 9.16
CA ARG A 78 26.67 15.57 8.06
C ARG A 78 25.81 15.52 6.79
N GLY A 79 25.23 14.36 6.47
CA GLY A 79 24.29 14.20 5.35
C GLY A 79 23.03 15.04 5.52
N PHE A 80 22.44 15.08 6.71
CA PHE A 80 21.29 15.94 7.01
C PHE A 80 21.65 17.42 6.97
N ALA A 81 22.80 17.84 7.54
CA ALA A 81 23.27 19.21 7.47
C ALA A 81 23.55 19.66 6.02
N ALA A 82 24.08 18.76 5.17
CA ALA A 82 24.29 19.04 3.75
C ALA A 82 22.97 19.12 2.96
N LEU A 83 21.94 18.37 3.36
CA LEU A 83 20.59 18.46 2.78
C LEU A 83 19.86 19.75 3.21
N GLU A 84 20.02 20.17 4.47
CA GLU A 84 19.49 21.44 4.96
C GLU A 84 20.17 22.66 4.33
N ALA A 85 21.45 22.54 3.99
CA ALA A 85 22.23 23.59 3.32
C ALA A 85 21.95 23.74 1.81
N LYS A 86 21.11 22.85 1.20
CA LYS A 86 20.71 23.00 -0.20
C LYS A 86 19.86 24.26 -0.38
N PRO A 87 20.26 25.17 -1.28
CA PRO A 87 19.55 26.44 -1.52
C PRO A 87 18.09 26.26 -2.01
N SER A 88 17.69 25.04 -2.34
CA SER A 88 16.34 24.69 -2.77
C SER A 88 15.27 24.70 -1.64
N ILE A 89 15.65 24.52 -0.38
CA ILE A 89 14.68 24.51 0.75
C ILE A 89 13.99 25.87 0.95
N PRO A 90 14.72 27.02 1.02
CA PRO A 90 14.08 28.32 1.09
C PRO A 90 13.25 28.65 -0.15
N GLN A 91 13.68 28.22 -1.35
CA GLN A 91 12.90 28.38 -2.59
C GLN A 91 11.59 27.58 -2.56
N ILE A 92 11.61 26.34 -2.11
CA ILE A 92 10.39 25.54 -1.93
C ILE A 92 9.43 26.19 -0.93
N LYS A 93 9.95 26.74 0.16
CA LYS A 93 9.13 27.46 1.17
C LYS A 93 8.52 28.74 0.61
N LEU A 94 9.27 29.46 -0.21
CA LEU A 94 8.78 30.66 -0.90
C LEU A 94 7.67 30.32 -1.90
N LEU A 95 7.91 29.32 -2.77
CA LEU A 95 6.93 28.85 -3.75
C LEU A 95 5.65 28.34 -3.10
N LYS A 96 5.75 27.61 -2.00
CA LYS A 96 4.56 27.18 -1.23
C LYS A 96 3.75 28.37 -0.71
N ARG A 97 4.40 29.42 -0.19
CA ARG A 97 3.72 30.64 0.25
C ARG A 97 3.02 31.34 -0.89
N GLU A 98 3.67 31.41 -2.05
CA GLU A 98 3.09 32.06 -3.22
C GLU A 98 1.89 31.27 -3.77
N ILE A 99 1.97 29.95 -3.83
CA ILE A 99 0.84 29.09 -4.18
C ILE A 99 -0.33 29.32 -3.22
N THR A 100 -0.10 29.30 -1.90
CA THR A 100 -1.16 29.55 -0.91
C THR A 100 -1.79 30.94 -1.09
N ARG A 101 -0.98 31.97 -1.36
CA ARG A 101 -1.46 33.30 -1.63
C ARG A 101 -2.35 33.38 -2.88
N LEU A 102 -1.95 32.70 -3.95
CA LEU A 102 -2.73 32.62 -5.20
C LEU A 102 -4.01 31.83 -5.02
N GLU A 103 -3.98 30.71 -4.27
CA GLU A 103 -5.15 29.91 -3.95
C GLU A 103 -6.19 30.73 -3.15
N ILE A 104 -5.75 31.51 -2.17
CA ILE A 104 -6.62 32.45 -1.42
C ILE A 104 -7.19 33.53 -2.35
N ALA A 105 -6.36 34.13 -3.20
CA ALA A 105 -6.79 35.18 -4.13
C ALA A 105 -7.82 34.69 -5.15
N LEU A 106 -7.73 33.42 -5.55
CA LEU A 106 -8.65 32.77 -6.48
C LEU A 106 -9.87 32.12 -5.78
N SER A 107 -10.00 32.27 -4.46
CA SER A 107 -11.04 31.62 -3.65
C SER A 107 -11.12 30.10 -3.86
N MET A 108 -9.99 29.48 -4.15
CA MET A 108 -9.91 28.04 -4.33
C MET A 108 -9.98 27.34 -2.97
N PRO A 109 -10.72 26.20 -2.85
CA PRO A 109 -10.72 25.43 -1.62
C PRO A 109 -9.28 24.93 -1.33
N PRO A 110 -8.87 24.96 -0.05
CA PRO A 110 -7.53 24.50 0.34
C PRO A 110 -7.33 23.04 -0.09
N LYS A 111 -6.17 22.74 -0.68
CA LYS A 111 -5.81 21.36 -1.02
C LYS A 111 -5.74 20.53 0.26
N PRO A 112 -6.29 19.30 0.26
CA PRO A 112 -6.22 18.44 1.44
C PRO A 112 -4.75 18.22 1.83
N GLU A 113 -4.41 18.62 3.04
CA GLU A 113 -3.12 18.25 3.64
C GLU A 113 -3.20 16.81 4.15
N PHE A 114 -2.14 16.05 3.96
CA PHE A 114 -2.07 14.68 4.43
C PHE A 114 -1.13 14.58 5.63
N LYS A 115 -1.60 13.89 6.68
CA LYS A 115 -0.77 13.47 7.81
C LYS A 115 -0.24 12.08 7.54
N GLY A 116 1.07 11.89 7.57
CA GLY A 116 1.70 10.56 7.43
C GLY A 116 1.69 9.80 8.75
N VAL A 117 1.19 8.56 8.74
CA VAL A 117 1.27 7.62 9.87
C VAL A 117 2.08 6.41 9.45
N VAL A 118 3.27 6.23 10.02
CA VAL A 118 4.11 5.06 9.73
C VAL A 118 3.49 3.80 10.34
N ALA A 119 3.38 2.75 9.55
CA ALA A 119 2.87 1.44 9.97
C ALA A 119 3.81 0.31 9.50
N ARG A 120 4.01 -0.70 10.34
CA ARG A 120 4.79 -1.89 10.01
C ARG A 120 3.92 -2.97 9.39
N VAL A 121 4.48 -3.69 8.43
CA VAL A 121 3.88 -4.90 7.86
C VAL A 121 4.05 -6.02 8.87
N SER A 122 2.93 -6.61 9.34
CA SER A 122 2.94 -7.70 10.32
C SER A 122 2.80 -9.07 9.67
N ARG A 123 2.07 -9.14 8.56
CA ARG A 123 1.81 -10.42 7.88
C ARG A 123 1.65 -10.23 6.39
N ARG A 124 2.14 -11.23 5.65
CA ARG A 124 1.91 -11.39 4.21
C ARG A 124 1.13 -12.68 3.99
N ASN A 125 0.12 -12.62 3.19
CA ASN A 125 -0.59 -13.85 2.81
C ASN A 125 0.21 -14.58 1.72
N LEU A 126 0.65 -15.81 1.98
CA LEU A 126 1.47 -16.59 1.06
C LEU A 126 0.77 -16.89 -0.28
N SER A 127 -0.55 -17.02 -0.28
CA SER A 127 -1.34 -17.29 -1.49
C SER A 127 -1.67 -16.03 -2.31
N SER A 128 -1.63 -14.85 -1.68
CA SER A 128 -1.96 -13.57 -2.32
C SER A 128 -1.02 -12.43 -1.88
N TRP A 129 0.24 -12.77 -1.64
CA TRP A 129 1.26 -11.85 -1.11
C TRP A 129 1.47 -10.59 -1.98
N TRP A 130 1.13 -10.67 -3.25
CA TRP A 130 1.21 -9.59 -4.21
C TRP A 130 -0.08 -8.74 -4.28
N GLN A 131 -1.14 -9.12 -3.57
CA GLN A 131 -2.40 -8.39 -3.54
C GLN A 131 -2.63 -7.65 -2.24
N ASN A 132 -2.33 -8.29 -1.10
CA ASN A 132 -2.67 -7.76 0.21
C ASN A 132 -1.57 -8.02 1.24
N MET A 133 -1.40 -7.04 2.15
CA MET A 133 -0.56 -7.15 3.34
C MET A 133 -1.34 -6.71 4.57
N THR A 134 -1.01 -7.23 5.74
CA THR A 134 -1.58 -6.78 7.01
C THR A 134 -0.60 -5.86 7.71
N LEU A 135 -1.09 -4.70 8.16
CA LEU A 135 -0.36 -3.71 8.93
C LEU A 135 -0.65 -3.86 10.42
N ARG A 136 0.34 -3.58 11.26
CA ARG A 136 0.23 -3.59 12.73
C ARG A 136 -0.26 -2.25 13.29
N LYS A 137 -1.23 -1.64 12.63
CA LYS A 137 -1.95 -0.44 13.08
C LYS A 137 -3.37 -0.50 12.55
N GLY A 138 -4.33 0.01 13.31
CA GLY A 138 -5.73 0.01 12.97
C GLY A 138 -6.42 1.31 13.38
N SER A 139 -7.72 1.25 13.61
CA SER A 139 -8.55 2.41 13.98
C SER A 139 -8.11 3.07 15.29
N SER A 140 -7.50 2.34 16.24
CA SER A 140 -6.89 2.91 17.46
C SER A 140 -5.76 3.92 17.19
N ARG A 141 -5.31 4.04 15.95
CA ARG A 141 -4.28 4.99 15.48
C ARG A 141 -4.77 5.81 14.29
N ASP A 142 -6.06 6.08 14.25
CA ASP A 142 -6.76 6.92 13.25
C ASP A 142 -6.71 6.37 11.81
N LEU A 143 -6.33 5.11 11.59
CA LEU A 143 -6.37 4.54 10.24
C LEU A 143 -7.82 4.40 9.77
N THR A 144 -8.08 4.81 8.53
CA THR A 144 -9.38 4.77 7.89
C THR A 144 -9.33 3.95 6.60
N VAL A 145 -10.45 3.31 6.25
CA VAL A 145 -10.62 2.63 4.97
C VAL A 145 -10.51 3.64 3.84
N GLY A 146 -9.87 3.27 2.75
CA GLY A 146 -9.66 4.15 1.60
C GLY A 146 -8.40 5.01 1.68
N ALA A 147 -7.73 5.10 2.86
CA ALA A 147 -6.50 5.88 3.01
C ALA A 147 -5.39 5.38 2.08
N GLY A 148 -4.70 6.31 1.42
CA GLY A 148 -3.55 6.01 0.56
C GLY A 148 -2.34 5.55 1.37
N VAL A 149 -1.56 4.64 0.82
CA VAL A 149 -0.35 4.13 1.46
C VAL A 149 0.83 4.27 0.52
N VAL A 150 1.91 4.81 1.03
CA VAL A 150 3.15 5.06 0.28
C VAL A 150 4.34 4.39 0.94
N SER A 151 5.33 4.07 0.13
CA SER A 151 6.68 3.64 0.53
C SER A 151 7.70 4.72 0.18
N ALA A 152 8.98 4.46 0.47
CA ALA A 152 10.07 5.35 0.08
C ALA A 152 10.13 5.58 -1.45
N ASN A 153 9.74 4.61 -2.25
CA ASN A 153 9.87 4.62 -3.71
C ASN A 153 8.58 5.02 -4.44
N GLY A 154 7.47 5.24 -3.74
CA GLY A 154 6.21 5.65 -4.36
C GLY A 154 4.98 5.01 -3.75
N VAL A 155 3.94 4.83 -4.56
CA VAL A 155 2.66 4.26 -4.12
C VAL A 155 2.82 2.80 -3.74
N ALA A 156 2.46 2.45 -2.50
CA ALA A 156 2.39 1.05 -2.04
C ALA A 156 0.99 0.44 -2.23
N GLY A 157 -0.07 1.22 -2.04
CA GLY A 157 -1.44 0.75 -2.17
C GLY A 157 -2.45 1.61 -1.45
N ARG A 158 -3.55 1.00 -0.99
CA ARG A 158 -4.65 1.65 -0.25
C ARG A 158 -5.15 0.75 0.86
N ILE A 159 -5.58 1.34 1.98
CA ILE A 159 -6.22 0.59 3.06
C ILE A 159 -7.59 0.06 2.60
N ASP A 160 -7.77 -1.24 2.71
CA ASP A 160 -8.99 -1.96 2.29
C ASP A 160 -9.92 -2.27 3.46
N GLU A 161 -9.34 -2.74 4.57
CA GLU A 161 -10.07 -3.06 5.80
C GLU A 161 -9.32 -2.51 7.00
N VAL A 162 -10.03 -2.13 8.05
CA VAL A 162 -9.46 -1.61 9.30
C VAL A 162 -10.11 -2.32 10.47
N GLY A 163 -9.33 -3.04 11.25
CA GLY A 163 -9.68 -3.51 12.59
C GLY A 163 -9.16 -2.54 13.65
N ASN A 164 -9.34 -2.86 14.93
CA ASN A 164 -8.89 -1.99 16.02
C ASN A 164 -7.35 -1.82 16.05
N ARG A 165 -6.60 -2.92 15.92
CA ARG A 165 -5.12 -2.96 15.98
C ARG A 165 -4.43 -3.40 14.69
N TRP A 166 -5.18 -3.67 13.65
CA TRP A 166 -4.67 -4.12 12.36
C TRP A 166 -5.39 -3.41 11.22
N ALA A 167 -4.78 -3.38 10.05
CA ALA A 167 -5.41 -2.94 8.80
C ALA A 167 -4.92 -3.81 7.64
N THR A 168 -5.76 -4.03 6.65
CA THR A 168 -5.37 -4.70 5.40
C THR A 168 -5.02 -3.64 4.37
N LEU A 169 -3.78 -3.69 3.89
CA LEU A 169 -3.29 -2.90 2.76
C LEU A 169 -3.52 -3.68 1.48
N ARG A 170 -4.32 -3.14 0.56
CA ARG A 170 -4.39 -3.60 -0.83
C ARG A 170 -3.25 -2.99 -1.62
N LEU A 171 -2.37 -3.83 -2.15
CA LEU A 171 -1.19 -3.38 -2.88
C LEU A 171 -1.54 -2.77 -4.24
N VAL A 172 -0.68 -1.88 -4.71
CA VAL A 172 -0.73 -1.27 -6.04
C VAL A 172 -0.68 -2.31 -7.18
N THR A 173 -0.12 -3.49 -6.91
CA THR A 173 -0.07 -4.64 -7.84
C THR A 173 -1.41 -5.36 -7.98
N SER A 174 -2.33 -5.19 -7.04
CA SER A 174 -3.63 -5.88 -7.08
C SER A 174 -4.48 -5.44 -8.29
N PRO A 175 -5.07 -6.36 -9.06
CA PRO A 175 -5.99 -6.01 -10.15
C PRO A 175 -7.23 -5.22 -9.69
N LEU A 176 -7.55 -5.28 -8.41
CA LEU A 176 -8.64 -4.51 -7.79
C LEU A 176 -8.21 -3.09 -7.38
N PHE A 177 -6.92 -2.78 -7.48
CA PHE A 177 -6.41 -1.44 -7.20
C PHE A 177 -6.50 -0.58 -8.46
N ARG A 178 -7.27 0.52 -8.36
CA ARG A 178 -7.43 1.52 -9.43
C ARG A 178 -7.32 2.90 -8.86
N ILE A 179 -6.60 3.79 -9.57
CA ILE A 179 -6.47 5.20 -9.21
C ILE A 179 -6.38 6.08 -10.47
N ALA A 180 -6.71 7.35 -10.29
CA ALA A 180 -6.38 8.37 -11.26
C ALA A 180 -4.88 8.68 -11.19
N ALA A 181 -4.23 8.74 -12.32
CA ALA A 181 -2.81 9.02 -12.47
C ALA A 181 -2.60 10.09 -13.54
N GLN A 182 -1.38 10.60 -13.64
CA GLN A 182 -0.95 11.52 -14.69
C GLN A 182 0.50 11.25 -15.05
N PHE A 183 0.92 11.61 -16.24
CA PHE A 183 2.33 11.53 -16.60
C PHE A 183 3.10 12.75 -16.12
N GLU A 184 4.38 12.58 -15.86
CA GLU A 184 5.25 13.68 -15.50
C GLU A 184 5.32 14.72 -16.62
N GLY A 185 4.93 15.98 -16.31
CA GLY A 185 4.86 17.06 -17.29
C GLY A 185 3.54 17.13 -18.08
N ASP A 186 2.56 16.29 -17.75
CA ASP A 186 1.23 16.30 -18.35
C ASP A 186 0.15 16.18 -17.26
N ASP A 187 -0.72 17.16 -17.15
CA ASP A 187 -1.78 17.20 -16.13
C ASP A 187 -3.05 16.44 -16.52
N ARG A 188 -3.11 15.89 -17.72
CA ARG A 188 -4.28 15.11 -18.17
C ARG A 188 -4.39 13.81 -17.40
N PRO A 189 -5.57 13.52 -16.84
CA PRO A 189 -5.76 12.33 -16.03
C PRO A 189 -5.83 11.06 -16.90
N VAL A 190 -5.16 10.03 -16.46
CA VAL A 190 -5.20 8.68 -17.00
C VAL A 190 -5.62 7.69 -15.92
N THR A 191 -6.05 6.50 -16.28
CA THR A 191 -6.46 5.46 -15.33
C THR A 191 -5.36 4.44 -15.17
N PHE A 192 -4.88 4.27 -13.95
CA PHE A 192 -3.98 3.17 -13.58
C PHE A 192 -4.73 2.03 -12.91
N GLN A 193 -4.37 0.80 -13.24
CA GLN A 193 -4.86 -0.44 -12.62
C GLN A 193 -3.69 -1.40 -12.38
N GLY A 194 -3.65 -2.05 -11.20
CA GLY A 194 -2.69 -3.11 -10.92
C GLY A 194 -2.88 -4.31 -11.85
N GLY A 195 -1.77 -4.96 -12.24
CA GLY A 195 -1.75 -6.11 -13.16
C GLY A 195 -1.26 -7.40 -12.53
N GLY A 196 -0.71 -7.32 -11.30
CA GLY A 196 -0.17 -8.47 -10.60
C GLY A 196 1.34 -8.60 -10.70
N ILE A 197 1.82 -9.80 -10.37
CA ILE A 197 3.21 -10.22 -10.53
C ILE A 197 3.18 -11.57 -11.25
N PRO A 198 3.63 -11.64 -12.51
CA PRO A 198 3.69 -12.91 -13.22
C PRO A 198 4.77 -13.81 -12.61
N PRO A 199 4.66 -15.13 -12.71
CA PRO A 199 5.69 -16.06 -12.24
C PRO A 199 7.06 -15.72 -12.84
N GLY A 200 8.06 -15.48 -11.97
CA GLY A 200 9.42 -15.11 -12.39
C GLY A 200 9.56 -13.72 -13.01
N GLY A 201 8.50 -12.90 -13.03
CA GLY A 201 8.50 -11.58 -13.65
C GLY A 201 8.43 -10.44 -12.63
N LYS A 202 8.54 -9.22 -13.14
CA LYS A 202 8.43 -7.99 -12.35
C LYS A 202 6.98 -7.60 -12.08
N PRO A 203 6.71 -6.92 -10.94
CA PRO A 203 5.41 -6.35 -10.67
C PRO A 203 5.02 -5.33 -11.75
N PHE A 204 3.76 -5.37 -12.17
CA PHE A 204 3.29 -4.48 -13.22
C PHE A 204 1.87 -3.99 -12.96
N GLY A 205 1.50 -2.96 -13.68
CA GLY A 205 0.15 -2.46 -13.83
C GLY A 205 -0.14 -2.12 -15.28
N VAL A 206 -1.33 -1.61 -15.52
CA VAL A 206 -1.79 -1.15 -16.84
C VAL A 206 -2.29 0.28 -16.70
N VAL A 207 -1.83 1.15 -17.58
CA VAL A 207 -2.40 2.49 -17.75
C VAL A 207 -3.32 2.47 -18.96
N ARG A 208 -4.48 3.12 -18.81
CA ARG A 208 -5.50 3.27 -19.86
C ARG A 208 -5.92 4.71 -20.01
N ASN A 209 -6.61 5.00 -21.10
CA ASN A 209 -7.09 6.34 -21.47
C ASN A 209 -5.94 7.35 -21.64
N VAL A 210 -4.80 6.87 -22.16
CA VAL A 210 -3.66 7.72 -22.44
C VAL A 210 -3.92 8.49 -23.74
N PRO A 211 -3.76 9.81 -23.76
CA PRO A 211 -3.90 10.61 -24.96
C PRO A 211 -2.98 10.13 -26.11
N HIS A 212 -3.46 10.21 -27.33
CA HIS A 212 -2.77 9.66 -28.51
C HIS A 212 -1.44 10.36 -28.81
N ASP A 213 -1.29 11.63 -28.45
CA ASP A 213 -0.09 12.47 -28.66
C ASP A 213 1.09 12.07 -27.76
N LEU A 214 0.83 11.34 -26.65
CA LEU A 214 1.89 10.84 -25.79
C LEU A 214 2.55 9.60 -26.38
N SER A 215 3.89 9.62 -26.42
CA SER A 215 4.70 8.48 -26.86
C SER A 215 5.96 8.41 -26.02
N PRO A 216 6.24 7.28 -25.34
CA PRO A 216 7.52 7.08 -24.70
C PRO A 216 8.59 6.87 -25.76
N PHE A 217 9.78 7.41 -25.52
CA PHE A 217 10.98 7.06 -26.27
C PHE A 217 11.65 5.90 -25.56
N GLU A 218 12.22 4.94 -26.28
CA GLU A 218 12.86 3.75 -25.71
C GLU A 218 13.98 4.09 -24.70
N GLU A 219 14.69 5.19 -24.92
CA GLU A 219 15.74 5.68 -24.02
C GLU A 219 15.22 6.52 -22.85
N LYS A 220 13.95 6.98 -22.89
CA LYS A 220 13.37 7.82 -21.85
C LYS A 220 11.93 7.37 -21.54
N PRO A 221 11.75 6.45 -20.59
CA PRO A 221 10.42 5.99 -20.20
C PRO A 221 9.61 7.13 -19.58
N LEU A 222 8.29 7.10 -19.80
CA LEU A 222 7.37 8.06 -19.20
C LEU A 222 7.12 7.66 -17.73
N ARG A 223 7.36 8.59 -16.81
CA ARG A 223 7.08 8.41 -15.41
C ARG A 223 5.61 8.64 -15.13
N LEU A 224 4.96 7.67 -14.48
CA LEU A 224 3.57 7.76 -14.07
C LEU A 224 3.48 8.18 -12.62
N LEU A 225 2.71 9.24 -12.33
CA LEU A 225 2.53 9.85 -11.02
C LEU A 225 1.07 9.79 -10.60
N THR A 226 0.81 9.92 -9.29
CA THR A 226 -0.56 10.08 -8.78
C THR A 226 -1.14 11.42 -9.22
N SER A 227 -2.44 11.44 -9.52
CA SER A 227 -3.23 12.65 -9.70
C SER A 227 -4.01 12.99 -8.41
N SER A 228 -4.28 14.27 -8.18
CA SER A 228 -5.13 14.74 -7.06
C SER A 228 -6.61 14.39 -7.22
N LEU A 229 -7.04 13.97 -8.41
CA LEU A 229 -8.46 13.75 -8.73
C LEU A 229 -9.17 12.70 -7.89
N GLY A 230 -8.46 11.76 -7.30
CA GLY A 230 -9.09 10.70 -6.49
C GLY A 230 -9.18 11.02 -4.98
N GLY A 231 -8.62 12.13 -4.52
CA GLY A 231 -8.58 12.51 -3.10
C GLY A 231 -7.84 11.55 -2.17
N THR A 232 -7.40 10.40 -2.68
CA THR A 232 -6.72 9.35 -1.88
C THR A 232 -5.22 9.63 -1.73
N PHE A 233 -4.62 10.26 -2.72
CA PHE A 233 -3.20 10.60 -2.77
C PHE A 233 -3.00 12.07 -3.12
N PRO A 234 -1.97 12.73 -2.58
CA PRO A 234 -1.49 13.98 -3.17
C PRO A 234 -0.96 13.71 -4.58
N ALA A 235 -1.02 14.70 -5.46
CA ALA A 235 -0.42 14.60 -6.79
C ALA A 235 1.10 14.47 -6.71
N GLY A 236 1.71 13.79 -7.69
CA GLY A 236 3.15 13.76 -7.87
C GLY A 236 3.88 12.60 -7.18
N ILE A 237 3.18 11.65 -6.55
CA ILE A 237 3.81 10.44 -6.01
C ILE A 237 4.04 9.45 -7.15
N SER A 238 5.26 8.89 -7.24
CA SER A 238 5.60 7.91 -8.27
C SER A 238 4.77 6.63 -8.16
N ILE A 239 4.23 6.17 -9.29
CA ILE A 239 3.57 4.87 -9.42
C ILE A 239 4.51 3.89 -10.11
N GLY A 240 5.15 4.30 -11.21
CA GLY A 240 6.04 3.45 -11.99
C GLY A 240 6.43 4.10 -13.31
N PHE A 241 6.95 3.29 -14.24
CA PHE A 241 7.46 3.73 -15.52
C PHE A 241 6.77 3.00 -16.68
N VAL A 242 6.51 3.73 -17.77
CA VAL A 242 5.91 3.22 -19.00
C VAL A 242 6.93 3.28 -20.12
N TYR A 243 7.28 2.14 -20.69
CA TYR A 243 8.26 2.01 -21.77
C TYR A 243 7.60 1.90 -23.14
N ARG A 244 6.35 1.41 -23.19
CA ARG A 244 5.62 1.21 -24.44
C ARG A 244 4.14 1.54 -24.26
N LEU A 245 3.56 2.22 -25.24
CA LEU A 245 2.14 2.49 -25.37
C LEU A 245 1.62 1.88 -26.66
N GLU A 246 0.48 1.19 -26.57
CA GLU A 246 -0.19 0.56 -27.69
C GLU A 246 -1.49 1.30 -27.98
N GLY A 247 -1.81 1.55 -29.24
CA GLY A 247 -3.07 2.18 -29.66
C GLY A 247 -4.26 1.27 -29.33
N GLY A 248 -5.31 1.85 -28.78
CA GLY A 248 -6.60 1.17 -28.62
C GLY A 248 -7.29 0.92 -29.97
N GLN A 249 -8.24 -0.01 -30.01
CA GLN A 249 -9.02 -0.32 -31.21
C GLN A 249 -9.76 0.90 -31.78
N ASP A 250 -10.11 1.85 -30.93
CA ASP A 250 -10.85 3.07 -31.31
C ASP A 250 -9.94 4.22 -31.79
N GLY A 251 -8.61 4.04 -31.80
CA GLY A 251 -7.64 5.05 -32.27
C GLY A 251 -7.55 6.35 -31.45
N LEU A 252 -8.44 6.56 -30.47
CA LEU A 252 -8.52 7.78 -29.68
C LEU A 252 -7.59 7.77 -28.45
N PHE A 253 -7.42 6.61 -27.83
CA PHE A 253 -6.62 6.46 -26.63
C PHE A 253 -5.61 5.32 -26.80
N LYS A 254 -4.51 5.44 -26.05
CA LYS A 254 -3.51 4.41 -25.91
C LYS A 254 -3.63 3.73 -24.54
N SER A 255 -3.10 2.54 -24.45
CA SER A 255 -2.89 1.81 -23.19
C SER A 255 -1.46 1.30 -23.15
N GLY A 256 -0.95 1.02 -21.95
CA GLY A 256 0.40 0.52 -21.80
C GLY A 256 0.65 -0.21 -20.51
N ARG A 257 1.72 -0.99 -20.51
CA ARG A 257 2.22 -1.66 -19.31
C ARG A 257 3.06 -0.67 -18.50
N VAL A 258 2.77 -0.63 -17.20
CA VAL A 258 3.51 0.16 -16.20
C VAL A 258 4.38 -0.80 -15.41
N GLU A 259 5.68 -0.61 -15.42
CA GLU A 259 6.60 -1.32 -14.53
C GLU A 259 6.59 -0.67 -13.16
N LEU A 260 6.34 -1.49 -12.13
CA LEU A 260 6.28 -1.07 -10.73
C LEU A 260 7.59 -1.41 -10.02
N ASP A 261 7.80 -0.82 -8.84
CA ASP A 261 8.98 -1.10 -8.02
C ASP A 261 9.02 -2.57 -7.57
N GLU A 262 10.15 -3.22 -7.78
CA GLU A 262 10.39 -4.61 -7.38
C GLU A 262 10.40 -4.78 -5.84
N LEU A 263 10.72 -3.72 -5.09
CA LEU A 263 10.77 -3.73 -3.63
C LEU A 263 9.39 -3.80 -2.98
N LEU A 264 8.29 -3.64 -3.73
CA LEU A 264 6.92 -3.80 -3.22
C LEU A 264 6.70 -5.14 -2.52
N GLY A 265 7.35 -6.20 -2.99
CA GLY A 265 7.34 -7.51 -2.35
C GLY A 265 8.12 -7.59 -1.03
N LYS A 266 8.99 -6.62 -0.72
CA LYS A 266 9.90 -6.63 0.44
C LYS A 266 9.60 -5.52 1.45
N LEU A 267 8.46 -4.82 1.33
CA LEU A 267 8.09 -3.71 2.22
C LEU A 267 8.01 -4.19 3.68
N ARG A 268 8.76 -3.55 4.56
CA ARG A 268 8.69 -3.75 6.02
C ARG A 268 7.89 -2.65 6.69
N GLU A 269 8.04 -1.42 6.22
CA GLU A 269 7.39 -0.22 6.73
C GLU A 269 6.75 0.55 5.59
N VAL A 270 5.61 1.17 5.87
CA VAL A 270 4.85 2.00 4.95
C VAL A 270 4.29 3.22 5.69
N THR A 271 4.00 4.28 4.95
CA THR A 271 3.35 5.47 5.49
C THR A 271 1.92 5.55 4.97
N VAL A 272 0.97 5.55 5.88
CA VAL A 272 -0.46 5.76 5.59
C VAL A 272 -0.72 7.25 5.56
N LEU A 273 -1.32 7.73 4.50
CA LEU A 273 -1.69 9.13 4.29
C LEU A 273 -3.12 9.35 4.76
N LEU A 274 -3.30 10.05 5.85
CA LEU A 274 -4.61 10.43 6.37
C LEU A 274 -4.92 11.86 5.97
N PRO A 275 -6.09 12.16 5.41
CA PRO A 275 -6.50 13.53 5.14
C PRO A 275 -6.57 14.27 6.47
N ARG A 276 -5.98 15.47 6.51
CA ARG A 276 -6.08 16.36 7.66
C ARG A 276 -7.41 17.08 7.54
N ASN A 277 -8.40 16.62 8.28
CA ASN A 277 -9.63 17.40 8.43
C ASN A 277 -9.27 18.68 9.22
N ASN A 278 -9.41 19.81 8.57
CA ASN A 278 -9.39 21.12 9.23
C ASN A 278 -10.69 21.33 9.99
#